data_3ea618c8e8bd408eb37d44e9ae7cef72
#
_entry.id   3ea618c8e8bd408eb37d44e9ae7cef72
#
_cell.length_a   1.000
_cell.length_b   1.000
_cell.length_c   1.000
_cell.angle_alpha   90.00
_cell.angle_beta   90.00
_cell.angle_gamma   90.00
#
_symmetry.space_group_name_H-M   'P 1'
#
loop_
_entity.id
_entity.type
_entity.pdbx_description
1 polymer ?
#
loop_
_entity_poly.entity_id
_entity_poly.type
_entity_poly.pdbx_seq_one_letter_code
_entity_poly.pdbx_strand_id
1 'polypeptide(L)'
;NDLTSRRYGQYTMNQESTTIKVMEKPPFDRSISQDSLDELSMEDYWIELENIKKSSENSQEDQEVVVVKEPDEGELEEEWLKEAGLSNLFGESAGDPQESIVFLSTLTRTQAAAVQKRVETVSQTLRKKNKQYQIPDVRDIFAQQRESKETAPGGTESQSLRTNENKYQGRDDEASNLVGEEKLIPPEETPAPETDINLEVSFAEQALNQKESSKEKIQKSKGDDATLPSFRLPKDKTGTTRIGDLAPQDMKKVCHLALIELTALYDVLGIELKQQKAVKIKTKDSGLFCVPLTALLEQDQRKVPGMRIPLIFQKLISRIEERGLETEGLLRIPGAAIRIKNLCQELEAKFYEGTFNWESVKQHDAASLLKLFIRELPQPLLSVEYLKAFQAVQNLPTKKQQLQALNLLVILLPDANRDTLKALLEFLQRVIDNKEKNKMTVMNVAMVMAPNLFMCHALGLKSSEQREFVMAAGTANTMHLLIKYQKLLWTIPKFIVNQVRKQNTENHKKDKRAMKKLLKKMAYDREKYEKQDKSTNDADVPQGVIRVQAPHLSKVSMAIQLTEELKASDVLARFLSQESGVAQTLKKGEVFLYEIGGNIGERCLDDDTYMKDLYQLNPNAEWVIKSKPL
;
A
#
# COMPACT_ATOMS: atom_id res chain seq x y z
N ASN A 1 72.35 20.94 -22.04
CA ASN A 1 72.61 22.14 -22.87
C ASN A 1 71.26 22.80 -23.12
N ASP A 2 70.96 23.71 -22.32
CA ASP A 2 71.11 25.15 -22.26
C ASP A 2 69.94 25.87 -22.88
N LEU A 3 69.20 26.56 -21.99
CA LEU A 3 69.08 28.00 -21.83
C LEU A 3 68.44 28.75 -23.01
N THR A 4 67.35 29.48 -22.78
CA THR A 4 67.26 30.88 -22.32
C THR A 4 65.80 31.34 -22.40
N SER A 5 65.20 31.76 -21.36
CA SER A 5 64.89 33.09 -20.87
C SER A 5 64.54 34.15 -21.94
N ARG A 6 63.31 34.66 -21.85
CA ARG A 6 63.02 36.12 -21.98
C ARG A 6 61.70 36.54 -21.37
N ARG A 7 61.83 37.53 -20.53
CA ARG A 7 60.89 38.36 -19.81
C ARG A 7 60.09 39.30 -20.71
N TYR A 8 59.02 39.77 -20.13
CA TYR A 8 58.41 41.10 -20.04
C TYR A 8 56.99 41.25 -20.60
N GLY A 9 56.14 41.77 -19.71
CA GLY A 9 54.88 42.44 -20.00
C GLY A 9 54.01 42.49 -18.75
N GLN A 10 54.29 43.41 -17.79
CA GLN A 10 53.40 43.80 -16.72
C GLN A 10 52.19 44.55 -17.30
N TYR A 11 50.99 44.13 -16.97
CA TYR A 11 49.83 44.99 -16.83
C TYR A 11 49.12 44.67 -15.52
N THR A 12 49.18 45.62 -14.62
CA THR A 12 48.38 45.73 -13.42
C THR A 12 46.95 46.00 -13.79
N MET A 13 46.02 45.14 -13.36
CA MET A 13 44.64 45.54 -13.12
C MET A 13 44.07 44.73 -11.94
N ASN A 14 43.54 45.47 -11.04
CA ASN A 14 42.81 45.29 -9.81
C ASN A 14 42.29 43.89 -9.52
N GLN A 15 42.74 43.38 -8.40
CA GLN A 15 42.13 42.30 -7.63
C GLN A 15 40.82 42.79 -7.02
N GLU A 16 39.68 42.31 -7.52
CA GLU A 16 38.54 42.05 -6.69
C GLU A 16 38.58 40.56 -6.30
N SER A 17 39.00 40.34 -5.09
CA SER A 17 39.02 39.02 -4.46
C SER A 17 37.59 38.58 -4.19
N THR A 18 37.06 37.75 -5.05
CA THR A 18 35.90 36.91 -4.74
C THR A 18 36.38 35.78 -3.87
N THR A 19 36.30 36.01 -2.57
CA THR A 19 36.49 34.98 -1.55
C THR A 19 35.39 33.93 -1.74
N ILE A 20 35.74 32.78 -2.30
CA ILE A 20 34.92 31.57 -2.20
C ILE A 20 34.90 31.24 -0.71
N LYS A 21 33.82 31.58 -0.04
CA LYS A 21 33.52 31.05 1.30
C LYS A 21 33.35 29.54 1.15
N VAL A 22 34.37 28.80 1.53
CA VAL A 22 34.25 27.41 1.91
C VAL A 22 33.30 27.44 3.10
N MET A 23 32.06 26.96 2.91
CA MET A 23 31.11 26.80 4.00
C MET A 23 31.69 25.77 4.96
N GLU A 24 32.18 26.23 6.11
CA GLU A 24 32.46 25.37 7.25
C GLU A 24 31.14 24.73 7.70
N LYS A 25 31.13 23.42 7.78
CA LYS A 25 30.05 22.60 8.33
C LYS A 25 29.74 23.09 9.74
N PRO A 26 28.45 23.31 10.13
CA PRO A 26 28.12 23.63 11.49
C PRO A 26 28.51 22.46 12.41
N PRO A 27 29.00 22.72 13.64
CA PRO A 27 29.36 21.69 14.58
C PRO A 27 28.10 20.92 15.00
N PHE A 28 28.10 19.63 14.71
CA PHE A 28 27.01 18.72 15.10
C PHE A 28 26.99 18.50 16.60
N ASP A 29 25.86 18.82 17.22
CA ASP A 29 25.56 18.42 18.59
C ASP A 29 25.26 16.90 18.62
N ARG A 30 26.14 16.13 19.24
CA ARG A 30 26.12 14.65 19.31
C ARG A 30 24.99 14.06 20.16
N SER A 31 23.98 14.84 20.53
CA SER A 31 22.92 14.41 21.45
C SER A 31 21.60 13.96 20.80
N ILE A 32 21.49 13.97 19.46
CA ILE A 32 20.27 13.52 18.76
C ILE A 32 20.53 12.14 18.14
N SER A 33 19.98 11.13 18.79
CA SER A 33 19.76 9.73 18.40
C SER A 33 20.70 9.12 17.35
N GLN A 34 21.45 8.15 17.80
CA GLN A 34 22.39 7.30 17.11
C GLN A 34 21.73 6.31 16.10
N ASP A 35 20.53 6.63 15.61
CA ASP A 35 19.80 5.97 14.52
C ASP A 35 20.07 6.63 13.16
N SER A 36 21.03 7.53 13.10
CA SER A 36 21.42 8.18 11.86
C SER A 36 22.29 7.23 11.05
N LEU A 37 21.85 6.94 9.84
CA LEU A 37 22.68 6.55 8.73
C LEU A 37 24.02 7.33 8.83
N ASP A 38 25.14 6.64 8.91
CA ASP A 38 26.46 7.25 9.00
C ASP A 38 26.59 8.39 8.00
N GLU A 39 27.17 9.50 8.40
CA GLU A 39 27.36 10.69 7.55
C GLU A 39 28.05 10.34 6.21
N LEU A 40 28.95 9.35 6.23
CA LEU A 40 29.59 8.76 5.04
C LEU A 40 28.60 8.01 4.14
N SER A 41 27.52 7.45 4.70
CA SER A 41 26.53 6.72 3.90
C SER A 41 25.53 7.65 3.18
N MET A 42 25.36 8.89 3.67
CA MET A 42 24.50 9.89 3.03
C MET A 42 25.16 10.62 1.86
N GLU A 43 26.46 10.47 1.64
CA GLU A 43 27.19 11.14 0.56
C GLU A 43 26.60 10.79 -0.82
N ASP A 44 26.30 9.53 -1.06
CA ASP A 44 25.68 9.07 -2.31
C ASP A 44 24.31 9.75 -2.57
N TYR A 45 23.53 10.03 -1.53
CA TYR A 45 22.27 10.75 -1.63
C TYR A 45 22.48 12.20 -2.08
N TRP A 46 23.44 12.90 -1.46
CA TRP A 46 23.72 14.29 -1.77
C TRP A 46 24.32 14.47 -3.14
N ILE A 47 25.21 13.57 -3.56
CA ILE A 47 25.76 13.56 -4.92
C ILE A 47 24.66 13.37 -5.94
N GLU A 48 23.74 12.44 -5.72
CA GLU A 48 22.62 12.23 -6.62
C GLU A 48 21.69 13.46 -6.67
N LEU A 49 21.38 14.06 -5.52
CA LEU A 49 20.56 15.27 -5.45
C LEU A 49 21.21 16.44 -6.18
N GLU A 50 22.51 16.62 -6.05
CA GLU A 50 23.26 17.66 -6.78
C GLU A 50 23.23 17.42 -8.30
N ASN A 51 23.40 16.17 -8.73
CA ASN A 51 23.27 15.79 -10.15
C ASN A 51 21.86 16.09 -10.69
N ILE A 52 20.83 15.87 -9.89
CA ILE A 52 19.44 16.22 -10.25
C ILE A 52 19.30 17.72 -10.39
N LYS A 53 19.78 18.53 -9.44
CA LYS A 53 19.72 20.01 -9.46
C LYS A 53 20.45 20.57 -10.70
N LYS A 54 21.65 20.09 -10.99
CA LYS A 54 22.42 20.50 -12.20
C LYS A 54 21.73 20.14 -13.52
N SER A 55 21.01 19.01 -13.55
CA SER A 55 20.26 18.60 -14.73
C SER A 55 19.04 19.47 -14.98
N SER A 56 18.37 19.95 -13.93
CA SER A 56 17.18 20.79 -14.03
C SER A 56 17.52 22.25 -14.40
N GLU A 57 18.67 22.78 -13.99
CA GLU A 57 19.12 24.13 -14.36
C GLU A 57 19.39 24.28 -15.87
N ASN A 58 19.77 23.19 -16.55
CA ASN A 58 20.00 23.16 -18.00
C ASN A 58 18.72 22.96 -18.83
N SER A 59 17.55 22.78 -18.22
CA SER A 59 16.26 22.53 -18.86
C SER A 59 15.21 23.60 -18.51
N GLN A 60 15.63 24.88 -18.37
CA GLN A 60 14.71 26.01 -18.21
C GLN A 60 13.91 26.23 -19.50
N GLU A 61 12.89 25.38 -19.72
CA GLU A 61 11.67 25.76 -20.41
C GLU A 61 10.64 26.06 -19.30
N ASP A 62 10.07 27.26 -19.34
CA ASP A 62 9.13 27.83 -18.39
C ASP A 62 8.02 26.82 -18.02
N GLN A 63 8.18 26.12 -16.90
CA GLN A 63 7.10 25.41 -16.28
C GLN A 63 6.29 26.41 -15.46
N GLU A 64 5.23 26.92 -16.07
CA GLU A 64 4.23 27.73 -15.40
C GLU A 64 3.55 26.89 -14.31
N VAL A 65 4.01 27.03 -13.07
CA VAL A 65 3.39 26.43 -11.90
C VAL A 65 2.08 27.18 -11.64
N VAL A 66 0.97 26.57 -11.98
CA VAL A 66 -0.34 27.12 -11.61
C VAL A 66 -0.49 26.99 -10.10
N VAL A 67 -0.37 28.09 -9.38
CA VAL A 67 -0.62 28.17 -7.94
C VAL A 67 -2.10 27.89 -7.71
N VAL A 68 -2.43 26.68 -7.29
CA VAL A 68 -3.79 26.33 -6.88
C VAL A 68 -3.98 26.82 -5.45
N LYS A 69 -5.04 27.58 -5.22
CA LYS A 69 -5.48 28.03 -3.89
C LYS A 69 -5.53 26.83 -2.94
N GLU A 70 -4.92 26.96 -1.76
CA GLU A 70 -5.02 25.92 -0.75
C GLU A 70 -6.49 25.60 -0.45
N PRO A 71 -6.90 24.33 -0.54
CA PRO A 71 -8.28 23.95 -0.22
C PRO A 71 -8.57 24.14 1.26
N ASP A 72 -9.82 24.46 1.56
CA ASP A 72 -10.33 24.51 2.93
C ASP A 72 -10.27 23.09 3.56
N GLU A 73 -10.00 23.01 4.86
CA GLU A 73 -9.91 21.74 5.60
C GLU A 73 -11.16 20.86 5.40
N GLY A 74 -12.35 21.47 5.37
CA GLY A 74 -13.59 20.72 5.12
C GLY A 74 -13.72 20.16 3.70
N GLU A 75 -13.11 20.81 2.70
CA GLU A 75 -13.09 20.30 1.32
C GLU A 75 -12.14 19.10 1.18
N LEU A 76 -11.03 19.10 1.92
CA LEU A 76 -10.11 17.97 1.96
C LEU A 76 -10.76 16.75 2.60
N GLU A 77 -11.46 16.93 3.71
CA GLU A 77 -12.12 15.84 4.42
C GLU A 77 -13.33 15.30 3.64
N GLU A 78 -14.06 16.14 2.89
CA GLU A 78 -15.11 15.69 1.98
C GLU A 78 -14.54 14.81 0.86
N GLU A 79 -13.41 15.20 0.28
CA GLU A 79 -12.73 14.41 -0.75
C GLU A 79 -12.23 13.08 -0.19
N TRP A 80 -11.64 13.09 1.01
CA TRP A 80 -11.25 11.87 1.70
C TRP A 80 -12.43 10.91 1.92
N LEU A 81 -13.58 11.41 2.35
CA LEU A 81 -14.79 10.60 2.53
C LEU A 81 -15.31 9.99 1.22
N LYS A 82 -15.18 10.74 0.12
CA LYS A 82 -15.50 10.20 -1.23
C LYS A 82 -14.55 9.08 -1.61
N GLU A 83 -13.26 9.29 -1.40
CA GLU A 83 -12.21 8.30 -1.68
C GLU A 83 -12.35 7.05 -0.79
N ALA A 84 -12.78 7.22 0.46
CA ALA A 84 -13.10 6.13 1.38
C ALA A 84 -14.40 5.38 1.02
N GLY A 85 -15.11 5.76 -0.06
CA GLY A 85 -16.36 5.13 -0.48
C GLY A 85 -17.59 5.54 0.33
N LEU A 86 -17.52 6.67 1.04
CA LEU A 86 -18.54 7.19 1.94
C LEU A 86 -19.25 8.43 1.40
N SER A 87 -19.20 8.67 0.09
CA SER A 87 -19.87 9.80 -0.57
C SER A 87 -21.37 9.88 -0.31
N ASN A 88 -22.02 8.74 -0.10
CA ASN A 88 -23.45 8.64 0.17
C ASN A 88 -23.86 9.23 1.53
N LEU A 89 -22.92 9.56 2.43
CA LEU A 89 -23.21 10.21 3.70
C LEU A 89 -23.50 11.71 3.56
N PHE A 90 -23.14 12.35 2.42
CA PHE A 90 -23.14 13.80 2.27
C PHE A 90 -23.84 14.34 1.02
N GLY A 91 -24.32 13.51 0.10
CA GLY A 91 -24.87 13.95 -1.16
C GLY A 91 -26.20 13.34 -1.52
N GLU A 92 -27.00 14.06 -2.36
CA GLU A 92 -28.17 13.55 -3.03
C GLU A 92 -27.85 12.47 -4.09
N SER A 93 -26.69 11.85 -3.98
CA SER A 93 -26.24 10.82 -4.90
C SER A 93 -27.06 9.55 -4.74
N ALA A 94 -27.56 9.00 -5.84
CA ALA A 94 -28.47 7.85 -5.94
C ALA A 94 -27.91 6.50 -5.47
N GLY A 95 -27.01 6.48 -4.48
CA GLY A 95 -26.53 5.27 -3.83
C GLY A 95 -27.45 4.84 -2.69
N ASP A 96 -27.60 3.53 -2.51
CA ASP A 96 -28.39 2.98 -1.41
C ASP A 96 -27.76 3.36 -0.05
N PRO A 97 -28.42 4.18 0.80
CA PRO A 97 -27.92 4.55 2.13
C PRO A 97 -27.60 3.33 3.00
N GLN A 98 -28.24 2.21 2.71
CA GLN A 98 -28.03 0.96 3.44
C GLN A 98 -26.68 0.29 3.15
N GLU A 99 -26.07 0.54 1.98
CA GLU A 99 -24.75 0.00 1.67
C GLU A 99 -23.67 0.64 2.56
N SER A 100 -23.75 1.94 2.77
CA SER A 100 -22.87 2.66 3.70
C SER A 100 -23.02 2.18 5.14
N ILE A 101 -24.25 1.86 5.59
CA ILE A 101 -24.50 1.33 6.94
C ILE A 101 -23.80 -0.03 7.12
N VAL A 102 -23.88 -0.92 6.13
CA VAL A 102 -23.19 -2.21 6.19
C VAL A 102 -21.69 -2.00 6.23
N PHE A 103 -21.14 -1.13 5.38
CA PHE A 103 -19.74 -0.82 5.37
C PHE A 103 -19.25 -0.33 6.74
N LEU A 104 -19.92 0.67 7.31
CA LEU A 104 -19.60 1.23 8.62
C LEU A 104 -19.69 0.18 9.75
N SER A 105 -20.65 -0.76 9.66
CA SER A 105 -20.81 -1.82 10.65
C SER A 105 -19.64 -2.84 10.68
N THR A 106 -18.80 -2.85 9.68
CA THR A 106 -17.63 -3.75 9.59
C THR A 106 -16.35 -3.11 10.08
N LEU A 107 -16.34 -1.80 10.34
CA LEU A 107 -15.17 -1.06 10.78
C LEU A 107 -14.77 -1.43 12.21
N THR A 108 -13.47 -1.39 12.48
CA THR A 108 -12.94 -1.49 13.85
C THR A 108 -13.20 -0.19 14.61
N ARG A 109 -12.99 -0.20 15.93
CA ARG A 109 -13.16 0.98 16.79
C ARG A 109 -12.31 2.17 16.31
N THR A 110 -11.04 1.93 16.02
CA THR A 110 -10.12 2.98 15.55
C THR A 110 -10.47 3.48 14.16
N GLN A 111 -10.88 2.60 13.25
CA GLN A 111 -11.37 2.95 11.92
C GLN A 111 -12.64 3.81 12.00
N ALA A 112 -13.61 3.41 12.82
CA ALA A 112 -14.84 4.16 13.04
C ALA A 112 -14.57 5.56 13.62
N ALA A 113 -13.64 5.67 14.58
CA ALA A 113 -13.22 6.95 15.16
C ALA A 113 -12.57 7.87 14.10
N ALA A 114 -11.75 7.33 13.21
CA ALA A 114 -11.14 8.07 12.11
C ALA A 114 -12.18 8.63 11.13
N VAL A 115 -13.19 7.84 10.78
CA VAL A 115 -14.32 8.28 9.95
C VAL A 115 -15.14 9.36 10.67
N GLN A 116 -15.49 9.13 11.94
CA GLN A 116 -16.27 10.07 12.74
C GLN A 116 -15.61 11.44 12.82
N LYS A 117 -14.31 11.50 13.09
CA LYS A 117 -13.54 12.76 13.15
C LYS A 117 -13.71 13.58 11.87
N ARG A 118 -13.64 12.93 10.70
CA ARG A 118 -13.74 13.61 9.40
C ARG A 118 -15.16 14.06 9.08
N VAL A 119 -16.14 13.23 9.41
CA VAL A 119 -17.56 13.60 9.31
C VAL A 119 -17.87 14.83 10.17
N GLU A 120 -17.35 14.89 11.38
CA GLU A 120 -17.54 16.05 12.27
C GLU A 120 -16.90 17.33 11.70
N THR A 121 -15.70 17.24 11.12
CA THR A 121 -15.01 18.37 10.48
C THR A 121 -15.80 18.90 9.28
N VAL A 122 -16.26 18.01 8.41
CA VAL A 122 -17.12 18.39 7.26
C VAL A 122 -18.42 19.04 7.74
N SER A 123 -19.08 18.45 8.74
CA SER A 123 -20.32 18.99 9.32
C SER A 123 -20.14 20.41 9.88
N GLN A 124 -19.04 20.65 10.60
CA GLN A 124 -18.72 21.96 11.14
C GLN A 124 -18.45 23.00 10.05
N THR A 125 -17.73 22.59 8.98
CA THR A 125 -17.44 23.48 7.85
C THR A 125 -18.71 23.82 7.06
N LEU A 126 -19.59 22.85 6.83
CA LEU A 126 -20.89 23.09 6.16
C LEU A 126 -21.80 24.00 6.98
N ARG A 127 -21.83 23.85 8.31
CA ARG A 127 -22.55 24.77 9.22
C ARG A 127 -21.98 26.19 9.16
N LYS A 128 -20.65 26.35 9.13
CA LYS A 128 -19.98 27.66 8.98
C LYS A 128 -20.29 28.32 7.62
N LYS A 129 -20.41 27.54 6.55
CA LYS A 129 -20.75 28.03 5.19
C LYS A 129 -22.25 28.29 5.00
N ASN A 130 -23.08 28.16 6.04
CA ASN A 130 -24.54 28.40 6.02
C ASN A 130 -25.30 27.55 4.99
N LYS A 131 -24.78 26.38 4.62
CA LYS A 131 -25.45 25.42 3.76
C LYS A 131 -26.28 24.50 4.64
N GLN A 132 -27.62 24.57 4.53
CA GLN A 132 -28.55 23.65 5.18
C GLN A 132 -28.44 22.26 4.53
N TYR A 133 -27.47 21.45 4.93
CA TYR A 133 -27.51 20.03 4.67
C TYR A 133 -27.90 19.31 5.96
N GLN A 134 -28.94 18.49 5.91
CA GLN A 134 -29.24 17.53 6.97
C GLN A 134 -28.25 16.38 6.85
N ILE A 135 -27.14 16.48 7.60
CA ILE A 135 -26.20 15.37 7.75
C ILE A 135 -26.78 14.48 8.85
N PRO A 136 -26.96 13.16 8.61
CA PRO A 136 -27.39 12.23 9.64
C PRO A 136 -26.44 12.32 10.84
N ASP A 137 -26.97 12.37 12.06
CA ASP A 137 -26.12 12.35 13.25
C ASP A 137 -25.37 11.02 13.27
N VAL A 138 -24.04 11.09 13.38
CA VAL A 138 -23.18 9.92 13.44
C VAL A 138 -23.59 9.00 14.60
N ARG A 139 -24.12 9.57 15.68
CA ARG A 139 -24.66 8.81 16.82
C ARG A 139 -25.82 7.92 16.43
N ASP A 140 -26.69 8.37 15.52
CA ASP A 140 -27.83 7.60 15.04
C ASP A 140 -27.39 6.44 14.13
N ILE A 141 -26.33 6.65 13.34
CA ILE A 141 -25.76 5.61 12.47
C ILE A 141 -25.15 4.48 13.30
N PHE A 142 -24.47 4.81 14.41
CA PHE A 142 -23.87 3.83 15.31
C PHE A 142 -24.79 3.34 16.42
N ALA A 143 -25.87 4.07 16.78
CA ALA A 143 -26.84 3.66 17.78
C ALA A 143 -27.67 2.44 17.33
N GLN A 144 -27.96 2.31 16.05
CA GLN A 144 -28.65 1.12 15.51
C GLN A 144 -27.89 -0.19 15.69
N GLN A 145 -26.59 -0.14 16.03
CA GLN A 145 -25.82 -1.33 16.40
C GLN A 145 -26.05 -1.82 17.83
N ARG A 146 -26.53 -0.95 18.74
CA ARG A 146 -26.78 -1.33 20.14
C ARG A 146 -28.15 -1.97 20.33
N GLU A 147 -29.15 -1.58 19.55
CA GLU A 147 -30.52 -2.08 19.69
C GLU A 147 -30.78 -3.50 19.14
N SER A 148 -29.85 -4.05 18.36
CA SER A 148 -30.00 -5.41 17.83
C SER A 148 -29.53 -6.53 18.80
N LYS A 149 -29.13 -6.20 20.04
CA LYS A 149 -28.68 -7.19 21.04
C LYS A 149 -29.60 -7.39 22.24
N GLU A 150 -30.64 -6.58 22.40
CA GLU A 150 -31.57 -6.73 23.52
C GLU A 150 -33.02 -6.68 23.06
N THR A 151 -33.60 -7.81 22.74
CA THR A 151 -35.05 -8.03 22.84
C THR A 151 -35.31 -9.46 23.31
N ALA A 152 -35.50 -9.59 24.61
CA ALA A 152 -36.41 -10.53 25.20
C ALA A 152 -37.28 -9.79 26.22
N PRO A 153 -38.58 -10.06 26.33
CA PRO A 153 -39.57 -9.12 26.86
C PRO A 153 -39.86 -9.32 28.36
N GLY A 154 -40.11 -8.21 29.02
CA GLY A 154 -40.62 -8.30 30.39
C GLY A 154 -40.76 -6.94 31.09
N GLY A 155 -41.88 -6.34 30.99
CA GLY A 155 -42.75 -5.66 31.92
C GLY A 155 -42.28 -4.50 32.80
N THR A 156 -43.09 -3.42 32.70
CA THR A 156 -43.53 -2.44 33.72
C THR A 156 -42.63 -1.32 34.24
N GLU A 157 -43.05 -0.12 33.84
CA GLU A 157 -43.26 1.16 34.57
C GLU A 157 -42.33 1.54 35.74
N SER A 158 -41.74 2.70 35.66
CA SER A 158 -42.08 3.96 36.36
C SER A 158 -40.87 4.85 36.66
N GLN A 159 -40.99 6.08 36.21
CA GLN A 159 -40.65 7.39 36.82
C GLN A 159 -39.31 7.64 37.51
N SER A 160 -38.57 8.53 36.86
CA SER A 160 -38.18 9.88 37.35
C SER A 160 -37.22 10.05 38.54
N LEU A 161 -36.36 11.00 38.33
CA LEU A 161 -35.74 12.00 39.21
C LEU A 161 -34.28 11.82 39.65
N ARG A 162 -33.49 12.70 39.02
CA ARG A 162 -32.55 13.72 39.60
C ARG A 162 -31.53 13.33 40.66
N THR A 163 -30.30 13.65 40.30
CA THR A 163 -29.31 14.51 40.99
C THR A 163 -28.47 13.94 42.14
N ASN A 164 -27.23 14.32 42.00
CA ASN A 164 -26.22 14.77 42.96
C ASN A 164 -25.22 13.78 43.56
N GLU A 165 -24.01 14.04 43.13
CA GLU A 165 -22.81 14.48 43.86
C GLU A 165 -22.52 13.90 45.25
N ASN A 166 -21.27 13.57 45.36
CA ASN A 166 -20.36 13.73 46.51
C ASN A 166 -19.96 12.53 47.36
N LYS A 167 -18.69 12.22 47.22
CA LYS A 167 -17.61 12.51 48.21
C LYS A 167 -17.34 11.53 49.34
N TYR A 168 -16.11 11.10 49.39
CA TYR A 168 -15.17 10.87 50.49
C TYR A 168 -15.17 9.60 51.35
N GLN A 169 -13.92 9.08 51.42
CA GLN A 169 -13.19 8.54 52.59
C GLN A 169 -13.65 7.15 53.10
N GLY A 170 -12.79 6.18 53.23
CA GLY A 170 -11.45 6.12 53.77
C GLY A 170 -11.38 5.03 54.82
N ARG A 171 -10.21 4.46 54.98
CA ARG A 171 -9.69 3.64 56.12
C ARG A 171 -9.87 2.16 56.11
N ASP A 172 -8.74 1.52 55.92
CA ASP A 172 -7.78 0.90 56.88
C ASP A 172 -8.35 -0.32 57.64
N ASP A 173 -7.63 -1.36 57.54
CA ASP A 173 -6.89 -2.14 58.51
C ASP A 173 -7.06 -3.67 58.45
N GLU A 174 -5.87 -4.26 58.44
CA GLU A 174 -5.34 -5.43 59.14
C GLU A 174 -5.62 -6.87 58.65
N ALA A 175 -4.52 -7.39 58.26
CA ALA A 175 -3.79 -8.62 58.60
C ALA A 175 -4.54 -9.82 59.15
N SER A 176 -4.28 -10.95 58.57
CA SER A 176 -3.58 -12.10 59.21
C SER A 176 -3.38 -13.27 58.29
N ASN A 177 -2.12 -13.69 58.23
CA ASN A 177 -1.52 -15.02 58.09
C ASN A 177 -2.46 -16.24 57.97
N LEU A 178 -2.16 -17.16 56.99
CA LEU A 178 -1.48 -18.44 57.24
C LEU A 178 -1.46 -19.36 55.99
N VAL A 179 -0.25 -19.92 55.78
CA VAL A 179 0.08 -21.28 55.33
C VAL A 179 -0.18 -21.68 53.87
N GLY A 180 0.88 -21.76 53.15
CA GLY A 180 1.50 -22.72 52.27
C GLY A 180 0.66 -23.71 51.49
N GLU A 181 0.68 -23.55 50.19
CA GLU A 181 0.68 -24.64 49.23
C GLU A 181 1.53 -24.24 48.03
N GLU A 182 2.63 -24.94 47.86
CA GLU A 182 3.51 -24.88 46.71
C GLU A 182 2.73 -25.30 45.47
N LYS A 183 2.24 -24.30 44.68
CA LYS A 183 1.79 -24.54 43.29
C LYS A 183 2.97 -24.32 42.39
N LEU A 184 3.44 -25.36 41.75
CA LEU A 184 4.30 -25.39 40.59
C LEU A 184 3.83 -24.32 39.59
N ILE A 185 4.64 -23.27 39.45
CA ILE A 185 4.49 -22.25 38.42
C ILE A 185 4.86 -22.90 37.09
N PRO A 186 3.98 -22.87 36.05
CA PRO A 186 4.37 -23.25 34.71
C PRO A 186 5.50 -22.28 34.23
N PRO A 187 6.45 -22.75 33.41
CA PRO A 187 7.52 -21.89 32.93
C PRO A 187 6.91 -20.69 32.24
N GLU A 188 7.33 -19.52 32.68
CA GLU A 188 7.04 -18.23 32.08
C GLU A 188 7.41 -18.33 30.59
N GLU A 189 6.40 -18.33 29.71
CA GLU A 189 6.61 -18.19 28.28
C GLU A 189 7.27 -16.83 28.08
N THR A 190 8.56 -16.84 27.76
CA THR A 190 9.27 -15.67 27.29
C THR A 190 8.48 -15.06 26.12
N PRO A 191 8.15 -13.76 26.16
CA PRO A 191 7.43 -13.14 25.05
C PRO A 191 8.21 -13.37 23.75
N ALA A 192 7.53 -13.90 22.74
CA ALA A 192 8.10 -14.15 21.44
C ALA A 192 8.75 -12.86 20.91
N PRO A 193 9.93 -12.95 20.29
CA PRO A 193 10.63 -11.76 19.78
C PRO A 193 9.69 -11.00 18.82
N GLU A 194 9.68 -9.67 18.89
CA GLU A 194 8.83 -8.72 18.12
C GLU A 194 9.02 -8.79 16.58
N THR A 195 9.43 -9.92 16.04
CA THR A 195 9.76 -10.13 14.63
C THR A 195 8.57 -10.53 13.75
N ASP A 196 7.41 -10.83 14.34
CA ASP A 196 6.25 -11.27 13.58
C ASP A 196 5.28 -10.11 13.32
N ILE A 197 4.94 -9.90 12.04
CA ILE A 197 3.93 -8.92 11.65
C ILE A 197 2.57 -9.61 11.72
N ASN A 198 1.72 -9.17 12.66
CA ASN A 198 0.36 -9.68 12.78
C ASN A 198 -0.53 -9.04 11.70
N LEU A 199 -1.02 -9.85 10.76
CA LEU A 199 -1.95 -9.45 9.70
C LEU A 199 -3.42 -9.76 10.02
N GLU A 200 -3.72 -10.35 11.16
CA GLU A 200 -5.08 -10.73 11.57
C GLU A 200 -5.82 -9.65 12.35
N VAL A 201 -5.07 -8.72 12.95
CA VAL A 201 -5.59 -7.62 13.75
C VAL A 201 -5.27 -6.29 13.08
N SER A 202 -6.21 -5.35 13.10
CA SER A 202 -6.02 -3.98 12.61
C SER A 202 -4.74 -3.37 13.16
N PHE A 203 -3.96 -2.73 12.29
CA PHE A 203 -2.68 -2.09 12.64
C PHE A 203 -2.88 -0.92 13.60
N ALA A 204 -3.98 -0.16 13.40
CA ALA A 204 -4.36 0.94 14.28
C ALA A 204 -4.76 0.44 15.68
N GLU A 205 -5.48 -0.69 15.78
CA GLU A 205 -5.79 -1.31 17.07
C GLU A 205 -4.52 -1.81 17.78
N GLN A 206 -3.58 -2.40 17.04
CA GLN A 206 -2.28 -2.81 17.59
C GLN A 206 -1.51 -1.61 18.14
N ALA A 207 -1.49 -0.49 17.40
CA ALA A 207 -0.82 0.74 17.82
C ALA A 207 -1.48 1.36 19.07
N LEU A 208 -2.81 1.35 19.14
CA LEU A 208 -3.57 1.84 20.30
C LEU A 208 -3.24 1.02 21.55
N ASN A 209 -3.27 -0.30 21.46
CA ASN A 209 -2.96 -1.19 22.58
C ASN A 209 -1.51 -1.02 23.08
N GLN A 210 -0.55 -0.84 22.16
CA GLN A 210 0.83 -0.52 22.54
C GLN A 210 0.94 0.81 23.31
N LYS A 211 0.21 1.84 22.85
CA LYS A 211 0.20 3.16 23.51
C LYS A 211 -0.40 3.10 24.91
N GLU A 212 -1.44 2.31 25.10
CA GLU A 212 -2.07 2.10 26.42
C GLU A 212 -1.13 1.32 27.37
N SER A 213 -0.49 0.26 26.89
CA SER A 213 0.47 -0.56 27.66
C SER A 213 1.75 0.20 28.02
N SER A 214 2.20 1.14 27.17
CA SER A 214 3.43 1.93 27.40
C SER A 214 3.27 3.00 28.48
N LYS A 215 2.05 3.35 28.88
CA LYS A 215 1.80 4.26 30.00
C LYS A 215 2.15 3.65 31.36
N GLU A 216 2.23 2.32 31.45
CA GLU A 216 2.54 1.60 32.69
C GLU A 216 4.02 1.23 32.86
N LYS A 217 4.84 1.25 31.80
CA LYS A 217 6.27 0.88 31.89
C LYS A 217 7.16 1.83 31.10
N ILE A 218 7.68 2.86 31.76
CA ILE A 218 8.83 3.63 31.27
C ILE A 218 10.09 2.77 31.55
N GLN A 219 10.42 1.88 30.64
CA GLN A 219 11.78 1.33 30.54
C GLN A 219 12.23 1.41 29.08
N LYS A 220 13.15 2.33 28.84
CA LYS A 220 13.91 2.42 27.59
C LYS A 220 14.76 1.16 27.44
N SER A 221 14.36 0.22 26.61
CA SER A 221 15.28 -0.77 26.07
C SER A 221 16.05 -0.10 24.93
N LYS A 222 17.31 0.29 25.21
CA LYS A 222 18.31 0.55 24.19
C LYS A 222 18.64 -0.80 23.52
N GLY A 223 18.00 -1.11 22.39
CA GLY A 223 18.43 -2.18 21.52
C GLY A 223 19.34 -1.61 20.45
N ASP A 224 20.50 -2.22 20.26
CA ASP A 224 21.45 -1.98 19.15
C ASP A 224 20.73 -2.18 17.82
N ASP A 225 20.38 -1.09 17.12
CA ASP A 225 19.55 -1.08 15.92
C ASP A 225 20.38 -0.99 14.62
N ALA A 226 21.58 -1.57 14.64
CA ALA A 226 22.46 -1.61 13.45
C ALA A 226 21.99 -2.59 12.36
N THR A 227 21.08 -3.51 12.67
CA THR A 227 20.52 -4.46 11.70
C THR A 227 19.00 -4.43 11.73
N LEU A 228 18.38 -4.07 10.60
CA LEU A 228 16.93 -4.14 10.46
C LEU A 228 16.44 -5.57 10.75
N PRO A 229 15.42 -5.74 11.62
CA PRO A 229 14.92 -7.06 12.03
C PRO A 229 14.40 -7.85 10.83
N SER A 230 14.54 -9.17 10.91
CA SER A 230 13.98 -10.07 9.91
C SER A 230 12.52 -10.34 10.25
N PHE A 231 11.60 -9.51 9.75
CA PHE A 231 10.17 -9.73 9.95
C PHE A 231 9.69 -10.97 9.17
N ARG A 232 8.91 -11.79 9.84
CA ARG A 232 8.29 -12.98 9.23
C ARG A 232 6.80 -12.74 9.03
N LEU A 233 6.29 -13.16 7.87
CA LEU A 233 4.86 -13.25 7.65
C LEU A 233 4.36 -14.56 8.26
N PRO A 234 3.34 -14.53 9.12
CA PRO A 234 2.75 -15.74 9.68
C PRO A 234 2.15 -16.59 8.55
N LYS A 235 2.28 -17.91 8.67
CA LYS A 235 1.60 -18.83 7.75
C LYS A 235 0.11 -18.84 8.08
N ASP A 236 -0.71 -18.49 7.10
CA ASP A 236 -2.16 -18.56 7.20
C ASP A 236 -2.68 -19.83 6.52
N LYS A 237 -3.41 -20.67 7.26
CA LYS A 237 -4.02 -21.88 6.71
C LYS A 237 -5.04 -21.58 5.62
N THR A 238 -5.73 -20.44 5.71
CA THR A 238 -6.69 -20.01 4.67
C THR A 238 -6.02 -19.37 3.45
N GLY A 239 -4.69 -19.35 3.42
CA GLY A 239 -3.86 -18.83 2.35
C GLY A 239 -3.62 -17.33 2.41
N THR A 240 -2.48 -16.92 1.87
CA THR A 240 -2.09 -15.52 1.76
C THR A 240 -2.78 -14.90 0.54
N THR A 241 -3.41 -13.75 0.72
CA THR A 241 -4.01 -12.98 -0.37
C THR A 241 -3.05 -11.87 -0.79
N ARG A 242 -2.73 -11.80 -2.08
CA ARG A 242 -1.87 -10.75 -2.65
C ARG A 242 -2.69 -9.76 -3.46
N ILE A 243 -2.12 -8.58 -3.65
CA ILE A 243 -2.68 -7.61 -4.59
C ILE A 243 -2.70 -8.25 -6.00
N GLY A 244 -3.87 -8.21 -6.64
CA GLY A 244 -4.10 -8.88 -7.94
C GLY A 244 -4.67 -10.29 -7.84
N ASP A 245 -4.91 -10.83 -6.63
CA ASP A 245 -5.60 -12.10 -6.44
C ASP A 245 -7.12 -11.94 -6.32
N LEU A 246 -7.59 -10.73 -6.00
CA LEU A 246 -9.01 -10.43 -5.81
C LEU A 246 -9.65 -9.84 -7.08
N ALA A 247 -10.95 -10.11 -7.25
CA ALA A 247 -11.77 -9.42 -8.24
C ALA A 247 -11.75 -7.89 -8.04
N PRO A 248 -11.86 -7.09 -9.12
CA PRO A 248 -11.80 -5.63 -9.04
C PRO A 248 -12.77 -5.01 -8.05
N GLN A 249 -13.98 -5.57 -7.90
CA GLN A 249 -15.00 -5.08 -6.96
C GLN A 249 -14.56 -5.24 -5.50
N ASP A 250 -13.98 -6.39 -5.15
CA ASP A 250 -13.46 -6.64 -3.81
C ASP A 250 -12.18 -5.84 -3.57
N MET A 251 -11.32 -5.69 -4.60
CA MET A 251 -10.14 -4.85 -4.50
C MET A 251 -10.49 -3.39 -4.23
N LYS A 252 -11.57 -2.87 -4.81
CA LYS A 252 -12.09 -1.53 -4.49
C LYS A 252 -12.44 -1.39 -3.01
N LYS A 253 -13.12 -2.41 -2.42
CA LYS A 253 -13.42 -2.43 -0.98
C LYS A 253 -12.15 -2.49 -0.13
N VAL A 254 -11.14 -3.25 -0.57
CA VAL A 254 -9.82 -3.30 0.07
C VAL A 254 -9.18 -1.91 0.09
N CYS A 255 -9.20 -1.17 -1.03
CA CYS A 255 -8.65 0.18 -1.08
C CYS A 255 -9.38 1.15 -0.12
N HIS A 256 -10.72 1.11 -0.08
CA HIS A 256 -11.48 1.92 0.88
C HIS A 256 -11.07 1.62 2.34
N LEU A 257 -11.00 0.34 2.69
CA LEU A 257 -10.60 -0.09 4.04
C LEU A 257 -9.14 0.25 4.35
N ALA A 258 -8.23 0.10 3.38
CA ALA A 258 -6.83 0.45 3.53
C ALA A 258 -6.63 1.96 3.78
N LEU A 259 -7.39 2.82 3.10
CA LEU A 259 -7.36 4.27 3.32
C LEU A 259 -7.81 4.63 4.75
N ILE A 260 -8.93 4.05 5.18
CA ILE A 260 -9.45 4.27 6.53
C ILE A 260 -8.47 3.75 7.58
N GLU A 261 -7.91 2.56 7.36
CA GLU A 261 -6.93 1.94 8.27
C GLU A 261 -5.64 2.77 8.38
N LEU A 262 -5.09 3.21 7.25
CA LEU A 262 -3.92 4.08 7.22
C LEU A 262 -4.17 5.36 8.02
N THR A 263 -5.32 5.98 7.78
CA THR A 263 -5.73 7.20 8.46
C THR A 263 -5.89 6.98 9.95
N ALA A 264 -6.54 5.88 10.37
CA ALA A 264 -6.69 5.50 11.76
C ALA A 264 -5.34 5.26 12.45
N LEU A 265 -4.40 4.58 11.76
CA LEU A 265 -3.04 4.33 12.27
C LEU A 265 -2.31 5.65 12.56
N TYR A 266 -2.35 6.59 11.61
CA TYR A 266 -1.69 7.89 11.77
C TYR A 266 -2.38 8.74 12.85
N ASP A 267 -3.72 8.74 12.90
CA ASP A 267 -4.48 9.44 13.96
C ASP A 267 -4.14 8.92 15.36
N VAL A 268 -4.08 7.60 15.56
CA VAL A 268 -3.71 6.97 16.84
C VAL A 268 -2.31 7.38 17.27
N LEU A 269 -1.38 7.48 16.32
CA LEU A 269 0.01 7.85 16.58
C LEU A 269 0.23 9.37 16.65
N GLY A 270 -0.80 10.18 16.38
CA GLY A 270 -0.73 11.64 16.46
C GLY A 270 0.03 12.28 15.31
N ILE A 271 0.08 11.62 14.14
CA ILE A 271 0.73 12.12 12.94
C ILE A 271 -0.34 12.70 12.01
N GLU A 272 -0.27 13.99 11.73
CA GLU A 272 -1.18 14.64 10.80
C GLU A 272 -0.80 14.32 9.36
N LEU A 273 -1.74 13.72 8.63
CA LEU A 273 -1.68 13.56 7.18
C LEU A 273 -2.43 14.72 6.54
N LYS A 274 -1.71 15.73 6.06
CA LYS A 274 -2.30 16.76 5.20
C LYS A 274 -2.34 16.23 3.77
N GLN A 275 -3.53 15.88 3.30
CA GLN A 275 -3.70 15.54 1.89
C GLN A 275 -3.36 16.74 1.00
N GLN A 276 -2.70 16.48 -0.11
CA GLN A 276 -2.48 17.49 -1.15
C GLN A 276 -3.44 17.20 -2.31
N LYS A 277 -4.19 18.23 -2.73
CA LYS A 277 -4.86 18.14 -4.03
C LYS A 277 -3.83 17.95 -5.13
N ALA A 278 -4.17 17.09 -6.08
CA ALA A 278 -3.39 16.94 -7.30
C ALA A 278 -3.22 18.30 -7.96
N VAL A 279 -1.98 18.78 -8.03
CA VAL A 279 -1.64 19.99 -8.77
C VAL A 279 -1.83 19.66 -10.25
N LYS A 280 -2.58 20.48 -10.98
CA LYS A 280 -2.66 20.35 -12.44
C LYS A 280 -1.33 20.76 -13.04
N ILE A 281 -0.51 19.78 -13.38
CA ILE A 281 0.76 19.97 -14.05
C ILE A 281 0.48 19.92 -15.56
N LYS A 282 1.10 20.83 -16.31
CA LYS A 282 1.05 20.79 -17.77
C LYS A 282 1.77 19.53 -18.24
N THR A 283 1.03 18.58 -18.80
CA THR A 283 1.55 17.28 -19.23
C THR A 283 1.70 17.26 -20.76
N LYS A 284 2.67 16.49 -21.25
CA LYS A 284 2.73 16.13 -22.66
C LYS A 284 1.71 15.02 -22.93
N ASP A 285 1.00 15.10 -24.02
CA ASP A 285 0.01 14.10 -24.41
C ASP A 285 0.64 12.90 -25.15
N SER A 286 1.88 13.04 -25.60
CA SER A 286 2.61 12.03 -26.36
C SER A 286 4.12 12.12 -26.14
N GLY A 287 4.84 11.05 -26.42
CA GLY A 287 6.28 10.93 -26.22
C GLY A 287 6.62 9.86 -25.20
N LEU A 288 7.82 9.91 -24.60
CA LEU A 288 8.31 8.97 -23.60
C LEU A 288 8.56 9.62 -22.24
N PHE A 289 9.14 10.83 -22.24
CA PHE A 289 9.50 11.56 -21.03
C PHE A 289 8.48 12.68 -20.75
N CYS A 290 8.24 12.97 -19.50
CA CYS A 290 7.23 13.95 -19.04
C CYS A 290 5.78 13.59 -19.46
N VAL A 291 5.49 12.33 -19.72
CA VAL A 291 4.17 11.82 -20.09
C VAL A 291 3.59 11.03 -18.91
N PRO A 292 2.29 11.19 -18.58
CA PRO A 292 1.66 10.41 -17.51
C PRO A 292 1.75 8.91 -17.76
N LEU A 293 1.95 8.11 -16.70
CA LEU A 293 2.03 6.65 -16.80
C LEU A 293 0.82 6.03 -17.51
N THR A 294 -0.37 6.55 -17.24
CA THR A 294 -1.62 6.08 -17.89
C THR A 294 -1.60 6.31 -19.39
N ALA A 295 -1.16 7.48 -19.85
CA ALA A 295 -1.06 7.81 -21.27
C ALA A 295 0.00 6.95 -21.97
N LEU A 296 1.16 6.71 -21.32
CA LEU A 296 2.18 5.77 -21.82
C LEU A 296 1.62 4.36 -21.98
N LEU A 297 0.90 3.88 -20.98
CA LEU A 297 0.29 2.54 -21.03
C LEU A 297 -0.79 2.43 -22.11
N GLU A 298 -1.64 3.44 -22.29
CA GLU A 298 -2.62 3.45 -23.38
C GLU A 298 -1.94 3.41 -24.75
N GLN A 299 -0.81 4.09 -24.92
CA GLN A 299 -0.01 4.09 -26.13
C GLN A 299 0.65 2.72 -26.35
N ASP A 300 1.22 2.12 -25.31
CA ASP A 300 1.87 0.81 -25.36
C ASP A 300 0.87 -0.33 -25.60
N GLN A 301 -0.31 -0.27 -24.99
CA GLN A 301 -1.37 -1.28 -25.13
C GLN A 301 -1.95 -1.34 -26.55
N ARG A 302 -1.87 -0.26 -27.33
CA ARG A 302 -2.23 -0.28 -28.77
C ARG A 302 -1.28 -1.17 -29.57
N LYS A 303 -0.03 -1.34 -29.10
CA LYS A 303 0.99 -2.19 -29.77
C LYS A 303 1.05 -3.59 -29.14
N VAL A 304 0.98 -3.65 -27.83
CA VAL A 304 1.07 -4.91 -27.06
C VAL A 304 -0.09 -4.95 -26.05
N PRO A 305 -1.20 -5.60 -26.38
CA PRO A 305 -2.35 -5.73 -25.49
C PRO A 305 -1.96 -6.33 -24.13
N GLY A 306 -2.58 -5.85 -23.05
CA GLY A 306 -2.34 -6.35 -21.68
C GLY A 306 -1.09 -5.79 -21.00
N MET A 307 -0.38 -4.83 -21.60
CA MET A 307 0.77 -4.18 -20.98
C MET A 307 0.35 -3.43 -19.70
N ARG A 308 1.05 -3.69 -18.59
CA ARG A 308 0.78 -3.10 -17.28
C ARG A 308 1.89 -2.16 -16.79
N ILE A 309 3.05 -2.22 -17.42
CA ILE A 309 4.24 -1.43 -17.10
C ILE A 309 4.71 -0.77 -18.39
N PRO A 310 5.07 0.53 -18.39
CA PRO A 310 5.50 1.20 -19.61
C PRO A 310 6.63 0.47 -20.34
N LEU A 311 6.50 0.33 -21.65
CA LEU A 311 7.44 -0.43 -22.47
C LEU A 311 8.86 0.15 -22.39
N ILE A 312 9.00 1.48 -22.39
CA ILE A 312 10.31 2.13 -22.23
C ILE A 312 10.97 1.76 -20.91
N PHE A 313 10.20 1.72 -19.81
CA PHE A 313 10.70 1.35 -18.50
C PHE A 313 11.23 -0.10 -18.50
N GLN A 314 10.47 -1.02 -19.08
CA GLN A 314 10.89 -2.43 -19.21
C GLN A 314 12.14 -2.57 -20.07
N LYS A 315 12.22 -1.84 -21.19
CA LYS A 315 13.38 -1.89 -22.10
C LYS A 315 14.65 -1.36 -21.44
N LEU A 316 14.56 -0.30 -20.64
CA LEU A 316 15.69 0.22 -19.87
C LEU A 316 16.19 -0.80 -18.84
N ILE A 317 15.27 -1.42 -18.09
CA ILE A 317 15.62 -2.49 -17.14
C ILE A 317 16.27 -3.66 -17.87
N SER A 318 15.65 -4.17 -18.94
CA SER A 318 16.21 -5.29 -19.71
C SER A 318 17.62 -4.98 -20.22
N ARG A 319 17.84 -3.74 -20.72
CA ARG A 319 19.16 -3.33 -21.20
C ARG A 319 20.22 -3.35 -20.10
N ILE A 320 19.86 -2.95 -18.89
CA ILE A 320 20.76 -3.03 -17.74
C ILE A 320 21.03 -4.50 -17.38
N GLU A 321 19.99 -5.33 -17.35
CA GLU A 321 20.09 -6.74 -16.93
C GLU A 321 20.88 -7.62 -17.90
N GLU A 322 20.80 -7.33 -19.19
CA GLU A 322 21.53 -8.10 -20.22
C GLU A 322 23.06 -8.15 -19.96
N ARG A 323 23.67 -7.05 -19.52
CA ARG A 323 25.12 -6.95 -19.37
C ARG A 323 25.60 -6.08 -18.21
N GLY A 324 24.72 -5.59 -17.36
CA GLY A 324 25.01 -4.51 -16.44
C GLY A 324 24.95 -4.83 -14.97
N LEU A 325 24.32 -5.92 -14.54
CA LEU A 325 24.13 -6.23 -13.13
C LEU A 325 25.43 -6.33 -12.32
N GLU A 326 26.54 -6.71 -12.97
CA GLU A 326 27.86 -6.83 -12.36
C GLU A 326 28.70 -5.55 -12.45
N THR A 327 28.17 -4.50 -13.12
CA THR A 327 28.91 -3.25 -13.34
C THR A 327 29.10 -2.51 -12.01
N GLU A 328 30.36 -2.23 -11.65
CA GLU A 328 30.70 -1.52 -10.41
C GLU A 328 30.05 -0.13 -10.39
N GLY A 329 29.43 0.20 -9.24
CA GLY A 329 28.74 1.48 -9.04
C GLY A 329 27.49 1.67 -9.90
N LEU A 330 26.86 0.58 -10.37
CA LEU A 330 25.62 0.64 -11.13
C LEU A 330 24.57 1.49 -10.36
N LEU A 331 23.87 2.36 -11.05
CA LEU A 331 22.95 3.39 -10.50
C LEU A 331 23.67 4.58 -9.83
N ARG A 332 24.81 4.37 -9.16
CA ARG A 332 25.56 5.41 -8.45
C ARG A 332 26.40 6.28 -9.41
N ILE A 333 27.14 5.64 -10.31
CA ILE A 333 27.97 6.38 -11.26
C ILE A 333 27.08 6.94 -12.38
N PRO A 334 27.05 8.28 -12.56
CA PRO A 334 26.20 8.87 -13.58
C PRO A 334 26.77 8.67 -15.00
N GLY A 335 25.89 8.58 -15.98
CA GLY A 335 26.26 8.71 -17.38
C GLY A 335 26.66 10.16 -17.70
N ALA A 336 27.40 10.36 -18.81
CA ALA A 336 27.76 11.70 -19.25
C ALA A 336 26.50 12.52 -19.66
N ALA A 337 26.30 13.69 -19.06
CA ALA A 337 25.07 14.48 -19.22
C ALA A 337 24.72 14.78 -20.68
N ILE A 338 25.70 15.14 -21.50
CA ILE A 338 25.49 15.40 -22.93
C ILE A 338 25.01 14.12 -23.65
N ARG A 339 25.61 12.98 -23.34
CA ARG A 339 25.22 11.71 -23.94
C ARG A 339 23.80 11.30 -23.52
N ILE A 340 23.43 11.48 -22.25
CA ILE A 340 22.08 11.22 -21.75
C ILE A 340 21.05 12.09 -22.48
N LYS A 341 21.33 13.40 -22.63
CA LYS A 341 20.47 14.32 -23.37
C LYS A 341 20.26 13.86 -24.83
N ASN A 342 21.33 13.48 -25.51
CA ASN A 342 21.26 12.99 -26.88
C ASN A 342 20.46 11.68 -26.99
N LEU A 343 20.68 10.74 -26.05
CA LEU A 343 19.94 9.49 -25.99
C LEU A 343 18.45 9.71 -25.71
N CYS A 344 18.08 10.67 -24.85
CA CYS A 344 16.66 11.02 -24.64
C CYS A 344 16.03 11.52 -25.92
N GLN A 345 16.69 12.42 -26.66
CA GLN A 345 16.17 12.94 -27.92
C GLN A 345 16.03 11.84 -28.98
N GLU A 346 17.00 10.94 -29.06
CA GLU A 346 16.96 9.83 -29.98
C GLU A 346 15.87 8.81 -29.62
N LEU A 347 15.67 8.53 -28.31
CA LEU A 347 14.59 7.67 -27.82
C LEU A 347 13.22 8.27 -28.15
N GLU A 348 13.01 9.58 -27.91
CA GLU A 348 11.75 10.25 -28.24
C GLU A 348 11.40 10.11 -29.73
N ALA A 349 12.40 10.19 -30.62
CA ALA A 349 12.17 10.08 -32.06
C ALA A 349 11.99 8.62 -32.53
N LYS A 350 12.79 7.69 -32.04
CA LYS A 350 12.98 6.36 -32.66
C LYS A 350 12.37 5.19 -31.87
N PHE A 351 11.97 5.38 -30.63
CA PHE A 351 11.54 4.26 -29.78
C PHE A 351 10.31 3.55 -30.35
N TYR A 352 9.26 4.28 -30.65
CA TYR A 352 8.03 3.71 -31.18
C TYR A 352 8.11 3.32 -32.65
N GLU A 353 9.10 3.82 -33.38
CA GLU A 353 9.43 3.37 -34.74
C GLU A 353 10.18 2.02 -34.74
N GLY A 354 10.73 1.62 -33.57
CA GLY A 354 11.51 0.38 -33.44
C GLY A 354 12.91 0.48 -34.06
N THR A 355 13.37 1.69 -34.40
CA THR A 355 14.66 1.95 -35.08
C THR A 355 15.77 2.39 -34.11
N PHE A 356 15.48 2.49 -32.80
CA PHE A 356 16.45 2.87 -31.78
C PHE A 356 17.52 1.79 -31.57
N ASN A 357 18.79 2.19 -31.61
CA ASN A 357 19.91 1.28 -31.42
C ASN A 357 20.27 1.10 -29.95
N TRP A 358 19.74 0.05 -29.31
CA TRP A 358 20.00 -0.28 -27.92
C TRP A 358 21.46 -0.69 -27.64
N GLU A 359 22.20 -1.20 -28.63
CA GLU A 359 23.60 -1.62 -28.44
C GLU A 359 24.53 -0.43 -28.15
N SER A 360 24.15 0.77 -28.58
CA SER A 360 24.92 2.01 -28.30
C SER A 360 24.79 2.49 -26.83
N VAL A 361 23.76 2.01 -26.09
CA VAL A 361 23.47 2.45 -24.73
C VAL A 361 24.34 1.65 -23.73
N LYS A 362 25.22 2.36 -23.03
CA LYS A 362 26.03 1.78 -21.95
C LYS A 362 25.21 1.59 -20.68
N GLN A 363 25.68 0.73 -19.75
CA GLN A 363 24.94 0.37 -18.53
C GLN A 363 24.67 1.58 -17.63
N HIS A 364 25.67 2.42 -17.39
CA HIS A 364 25.48 3.65 -16.61
C HIS A 364 24.56 4.66 -17.30
N ASP A 365 24.53 4.68 -18.64
CA ASP A 365 23.61 5.51 -19.40
C ASP A 365 22.17 5.00 -19.25
N ALA A 366 21.96 3.69 -19.38
CA ALA A 366 20.66 3.07 -19.18
C ALA A 366 20.14 3.30 -17.75
N ALA A 367 21.01 3.16 -16.74
CA ALA A 367 20.69 3.46 -15.35
C ALA A 367 20.33 4.94 -15.13
N SER A 368 21.05 5.85 -15.77
CA SER A 368 20.78 7.30 -15.72
C SER A 368 19.46 7.65 -16.41
N LEU A 369 19.16 7.02 -17.56
CA LEU A 369 17.88 7.18 -18.26
C LEU A 369 16.71 6.62 -17.45
N LEU A 370 16.89 5.51 -16.76
CA LEU A 370 15.87 4.93 -15.87
C LEU A 370 15.54 5.90 -14.70
N LYS A 371 16.57 6.43 -14.04
CA LYS A 371 16.39 7.42 -12.97
C LYS A 371 15.73 8.70 -13.52
N LEU A 372 16.13 9.18 -14.69
CA LEU A 372 15.55 10.33 -15.35
C LEU A 372 14.07 10.09 -15.68
N PHE A 373 13.73 8.93 -16.24
CA PHE A 373 12.34 8.57 -16.54
C PHE A 373 11.45 8.66 -15.30
N ILE A 374 11.89 8.09 -14.17
CA ILE A 374 11.13 8.12 -12.90
C ILE A 374 10.95 9.55 -12.41
N ARG A 375 12.00 10.37 -12.48
CA ARG A 375 12.03 11.73 -11.96
C ARG A 375 11.20 12.70 -12.80
N GLU A 376 11.12 12.47 -14.10
CA GLU A 376 10.38 13.31 -15.05
C GLU A 376 8.91 12.90 -15.23
N LEU A 377 8.44 11.91 -14.49
CA LEU A 377 7.01 11.62 -14.46
C LEU A 377 6.24 12.87 -13.99
N PRO A 378 5.23 13.34 -14.73
CA PRO A 378 4.44 14.52 -14.35
C PRO A 378 3.79 14.36 -12.98
N GLN A 379 3.38 13.14 -12.66
CA GLN A 379 2.96 12.73 -11.32
C GLN A 379 3.98 11.74 -10.78
N PRO A 380 4.47 11.94 -9.54
CA PRO A 380 5.47 11.04 -8.96
C PRO A 380 4.98 9.59 -8.95
N LEU A 381 5.92 8.65 -9.06
CA LEU A 381 5.61 7.23 -9.04
C LEU A 381 4.82 6.82 -7.77
N LEU A 382 5.09 7.47 -6.64
CA LEU A 382 4.40 7.24 -5.37
C LEU A 382 3.06 8.01 -5.25
N SER A 383 2.54 8.57 -6.34
CA SER A 383 1.33 9.40 -6.42
C SER A 383 1.44 10.71 -5.62
N VAL A 384 0.86 11.79 -6.13
CA VAL A 384 0.86 13.09 -5.44
C VAL A 384 0.07 13.02 -4.14
N GLU A 385 -1.06 12.32 -4.17
CA GLU A 385 -1.98 12.18 -3.05
C GLU A 385 -1.31 11.51 -1.84
N TYR A 386 -0.45 10.51 -2.08
CA TYR A 386 0.17 9.70 -1.03
C TYR A 386 1.63 10.04 -0.74
N LEU A 387 2.29 10.90 -1.55
CA LEU A 387 3.72 11.20 -1.41
C LEU A 387 4.07 11.70 0.00
N LYS A 388 3.27 12.62 0.55
CA LYS A 388 3.47 13.10 1.93
C LYS A 388 3.27 12.01 2.98
N ALA A 389 2.32 11.09 2.75
CA ALA A 389 2.11 9.97 3.64
C ALA A 389 3.31 9.00 3.61
N PHE A 390 3.89 8.75 2.43
CA PHE A 390 5.15 7.99 2.31
C PHE A 390 6.32 8.69 3.02
N GLN A 391 6.44 10.00 2.88
CA GLN A 391 7.47 10.80 3.58
C GLN A 391 7.25 10.79 5.10
N ALA A 392 6.01 10.77 5.57
CA ALA A 392 5.67 10.75 7.00
C ALA A 392 5.90 9.37 7.66
N VAL A 393 6.12 8.29 6.90
CA VAL A 393 6.41 6.95 7.43
C VAL A 393 7.59 6.99 8.42
N GLN A 394 8.63 7.78 8.14
CA GLN A 394 9.78 7.93 9.03
C GLN A 394 9.42 8.42 10.45
N ASN A 395 8.30 9.13 10.61
CA ASN A 395 7.85 9.67 11.88
C ASN A 395 7.12 8.63 12.75
N LEU A 396 6.85 7.45 12.20
CA LEU A 396 6.23 6.36 12.94
C LEU A 396 7.23 5.75 13.93
N PRO A 397 6.81 5.50 15.19
CA PRO A 397 7.71 5.15 16.29
C PRO A 397 8.52 3.87 16.11
N THR A 398 7.97 2.87 15.42
CA THR A 398 8.61 1.56 15.29
C THR A 398 8.74 1.14 13.81
N LYS A 399 9.77 0.34 13.51
CA LYS A 399 9.95 -0.24 12.16
C LYS A 399 8.75 -1.09 11.73
N LYS A 400 8.13 -1.78 12.67
CA LYS A 400 6.90 -2.56 12.43
C LYS A 400 5.75 -1.67 11.95
N GLN A 401 5.50 -0.55 12.62
CA GLN A 401 4.48 0.42 12.21
C GLN A 401 4.83 1.10 10.88
N GLN A 402 6.11 1.39 10.63
CA GLN A 402 6.58 1.90 9.34
C GLN A 402 6.24 0.92 8.20
N LEU A 403 6.50 -0.38 8.38
CA LEU A 403 6.17 -1.41 7.41
C LEU A 403 4.66 -1.61 7.23
N GLN A 404 3.89 -1.54 8.31
CA GLN A 404 2.43 -1.60 8.26
C GLN A 404 1.85 -0.44 7.44
N ALA A 405 2.34 0.77 7.66
CA ALA A 405 1.94 1.94 6.88
C ALA A 405 2.35 1.81 5.41
N LEU A 406 3.57 1.35 5.11
CA LEU A 406 4.03 1.14 3.73
C LEU A 406 3.19 0.09 3.00
N ASN A 407 2.80 -0.98 3.67
CA ASN A 407 1.91 -1.99 3.10
C ASN A 407 0.56 -1.36 2.67
N LEU A 408 -0.06 -0.57 3.54
CA LEU A 408 -1.32 0.12 3.23
C LEU A 408 -1.14 1.14 2.09
N LEU A 409 -0.06 1.91 2.11
CA LEU A 409 0.25 2.89 1.06
C LEU A 409 0.43 2.25 -0.31
N VAL A 410 1.11 1.10 -0.38
CA VAL A 410 1.27 0.35 -1.64
C VAL A 410 -0.08 -0.17 -2.15
N ILE A 411 -0.97 -0.63 -1.27
CA ILE A 411 -2.33 -1.04 -1.64
C ILE A 411 -3.10 0.13 -2.27
N LEU A 412 -2.90 1.35 -1.78
CA LEU A 412 -3.60 2.55 -2.22
C LEU A 412 -3.08 3.13 -3.54
N LEU A 413 -1.87 2.78 -3.97
CA LEU A 413 -1.33 3.29 -5.24
C LEU A 413 -2.23 2.89 -6.42
N PRO A 414 -2.39 3.78 -7.42
CA PRO A 414 -3.00 3.40 -8.70
C PRO A 414 -2.29 2.21 -9.33
N ASP A 415 -3.01 1.37 -10.07
CA ASP A 415 -2.49 0.10 -10.62
C ASP A 415 -1.20 0.30 -11.42
N ALA A 416 -1.18 1.28 -12.34
CA ALA A 416 0.00 1.59 -13.16
C ALA A 416 1.23 1.96 -12.31
N ASN A 417 1.03 2.79 -11.28
CA ASN A 417 2.08 3.21 -10.36
C ASN A 417 2.58 2.03 -9.53
N ARG A 418 1.66 1.23 -9.01
CA ARG A 418 1.96 0.06 -8.19
C ARG A 418 2.73 -1.01 -8.96
N ASP A 419 2.28 -1.35 -10.17
CA ASP A 419 2.94 -2.34 -11.01
C ASP A 419 4.32 -1.89 -11.47
N THR A 420 4.48 -0.60 -11.80
CA THR A 420 5.78 -0.01 -12.15
C THR A 420 6.72 0.02 -10.94
N LEU A 421 6.22 0.38 -9.74
CA LEU A 421 6.99 0.33 -8.51
C LEU A 421 7.44 -1.09 -8.19
N LYS A 422 6.56 -2.08 -8.36
CA LYS A 422 6.89 -3.48 -8.16
C LYS A 422 8.05 -3.92 -9.06
N ALA A 423 7.95 -3.64 -10.35
CA ALA A 423 9.01 -3.96 -11.30
C ALA A 423 10.34 -3.26 -10.95
N LEU A 424 10.27 -2.00 -10.50
CA LEU A 424 11.45 -1.28 -10.01
C LEU A 424 12.08 -1.98 -8.81
N LEU A 425 11.31 -2.29 -7.77
CA LEU A 425 11.82 -2.92 -6.56
C LEU A 425 12.41 -4.32 -6.83
N GLU A 426 11.78 -5.10 -7.69
CA GLU A 426 12.30 -6.40 -8.13
C GLU A 426 13.62 -6.26 -8.91
N PHE A 427 13.73 -5.27 -9.78
CA PHE A 427 14.99 -4.93 -10.46
C PHE A 427 16.07 -4.52 -9.47
N LEU A 428 15.77 -3.62 -8.52
CA LEU A 428 16.72 -3.18 -7.50
C LEU A 428 17.20 -4.35 -6.63
N GLN A 429 16.34 -5.33 -6.33
CA GLN A 429 16.75 -6.55 -5.63
C GLN A 429 17.76 -7.33 -6.45
N ARG A 430 17.56 -7.50 -7.77
CA ARG A 430 18.54 -8.18 -8.64
C ARG A 430 19.88 -7.45 -8.70
N VAL A 431 19.88 -6.12 -8.65
CA VAL A 431 21.12 -5.32 -8.52
C VAL A 431 21.84 -5.66 -7.20
N ILE A 432 21.10 -5.68 -6.09
CA ILE A 432 21.64 -5.95 -4.75
C ILE A 432 22.15 -7.39 -4.63
N ASP A 433 21.49 -8.34 -5.28
CA ASP A 433 21.92 -9.75 -5.30
C ASP A 433 23.33 -9.92 -5.93
N ASN A 434 23.75 -8.96 -6.75
CA ASN A 434 25.08 -8.90 -7.37
C ASN A 434 26.07 -7.96 -6.65
N LYS A 435 25.80 -7.58 -5.39
CA LYS A 435 26.58 -6.58 -4.61
C LYS A 435 28.06 -6.91 -4.48
N GLU A 436 28.45 -8.17 -4.51
CA GLU A 436 29.85 -8.59 -4.40
C GLU A 436 30.68 -8.10 -5.59
N LYS A 437 30.05 -7.96 -6.78
CA LYS A 437 30.69 -7.48 -8.00
C LYS A 437 30.45 -5.99 -8.22
N ASN A 438 29.18 -5.57 -8.18
CA ASN A 438 28.81 -4.19 -8.48
C ASN A 438 29.03 -3.20 -7.32
N LYS A 439 29.31 -3.68 -6.12
CA LYS A 439 29.52 -2.91 -4.89
C LYS A 439 28.29 -2.08 -4.45
N MET A 440 27.09 -2.44 -4.91
CA MET A 440 25.83 -1.78 -4.58
C MET A 440 25.09 -2.55 -3.50
N THR A 441 25.29 -2.17 -2.25
CA THR A 441 24.54 -2.70 -1.11
C THR A 441 23.10 -2.16 -1.14
N VAL A 442 22.20 -2.75 -0.35
CA VAL A 442 20.81 -2.25 -0.21
C VAL A 442 20.79 -0.78 0.22
N MET A 443 21.71 -0.37 1.06
CA MET A 443 21.82 1.01 1.54
C MET A 443 22.26 1.96 0.41
N ASN A 444 23.32 1.60 -0.34
CA ASN A 444 23.76 2.43 -1.49
C ASN A 444 22.62 2.60 -2.51
N VAL A 445 21.90 1.52 -2.82
CA VAL A 445 20.76 1.57 -3.75
C VAL A 445 19.66 2.47 -3.19
N ALA A 446 19.33 2.35 -1.91
CA ALA A 446 18.30 3.18 -1.27
C ALA A 446 18.67 4.68 -1.31
N MET A 447 19.93 5.02 -1.00
CA MET A 447 20.44 6.40 -1.04
C MET A 447 20.32 7.03 -2.41
N VAL A 448 20.71 6.31 -3.46
CA VAL A 448 20.69 6.82 -4.83
C VAL A 448 19.27 6.89 -5.39
N MET A 449 18.40 5.95 -5.03
CA MET A 449 17.04 5.91 -5.58
C MET A 449 16.06 6.83 -4.85
N ALA A 450 16.24 7.10 -3.55
CA ALA A 450 15.33 7.93 -2.79
C ALA A 450 15.11 9.34 -3.38
N PRO A 451 16.14 10.11 -3.79
CA PRO A 451 15.92 11.41 -4.40
C PRO A 451 15.08 11.36 -5.67
N ASN A 452 15.21 10.27 -6.46
CA ASN A 452 14.49 10.13 -7.72
C ASN A 452 13.00 9.79 -7.54
N LEU A 453 12.63 9.16 -6.41
CA LEU A 453 11.25 8.77 -6.10
C LEU A 453 10.50 9.79 -5.24
N PHE A 454 11.20 10.45 -4.30
CA PHE A 454 10.58 11.29 -3.27
C PHE A 454 10.70 12.79 -3.54
N MET A 455 11.64 13.23 -4.40
CA MET A 455 11.83 14.62 -4.76
C MET A 455 11.08 14.91 -6.06
N CYS A 456 9.86 15.41 -5.93
CA CYS A 456 9.10 15.85 -7.10
C CYS A 456 9.38 17.34 -7.37
N HIS A 457 9.98 17.65 -8.51
CA HIS A 457 10.25 19.03 -8.94
C HIS A 457 8.96 19.86 -9.08
N ALA A 458 7.84 19.23 -9.40
CA ALA A 458 6.55 19.87 -9.59
C ALA A 458 5.94 20.45 -8.30
N LEU A 459 6.42 20.07 -7.12
CA LEU A 459 5.85 20.51 -5.85
C LEU A 459 6.49 21.79 -5.27
N GLY A 460 7.53 22.34 -5.91
CA GLY A 460 8.08 23.66 -5.58
C GLY A 460 8.51 23.88 -4.12
N LEU A 461 8.79 22.80 -3.37
CA LEU A 461 9.11 22.85 -1.95
C LEU A 461 10.49 23.47 -1.72
N LYS A 462 10.53 24.77 -1.48
CA LYS A 462 11.70 25.42 -0.88
C LYS A 462 11.72 25.08 0.60
N SER A 463 12.59 24.18 1.02
CA SER A 463 12.78 23.85 2.44
C SER A 463 14.09 24.43 2.98
N SER A 464 14.17 24.64 4.31
CA SER A 464 15.43 24.98 4.96
C SER A 464 16.38 23.77 4.91
N GLU A 465 17.69 23.99 4.84
CA GLU A 465 18.72 22.94 4.77
C GLU A 465 18.56 21.85 5.82
N GLN A 466 18.18 22.22 7.03
CA GLN A 466 17.97 21.28 8.13
C GLN A 466 16.76 20.35 7.92
N ARG A 467 15.68 20.85 7.30
CA ARG A 467 14.52 20.04 6.88
C ARG A 467 14.86 19.12 5.73
N GLU A 468 15.70 19.59 4.79
CA GLU A 468 16.18 18.75 3.69
C GLU A 468 16.97 17.55 4.21
N PHE A 469 17.84 17.74 5.20
CA PHE A 469 18.62 16.65 5.77
C PHE A 469 17.74 15.59 6.46
N VAL A 470 16.82 15.99 7.34
CA VAL A 470 15.90 15.07 8.01
C VAL A 470 15.04 14.31 6.99
N MET A 471 14.57 15.02 5.96
CA MET A 471 13.78 14.43 4.89
C MET A 471 14.61 13.45 4.04
N ALA A 472 15.87 13.76 3.77
CA ALA A 472 16.79 12.91 3.03
C ALA A 472 17.02 11.58 3.75
N ALA A 473 17.38 11.63 5.04
CA ALA A 473 17.59 10.43 5.85
C ALA A 473 16.32 9.57 5.95
N GLY A 474 15.17 10.21 6.17
CA GLY A 474 13.89 9.53 6.27
C GLY A 474 13.44 8.87 4.97
N THR A 475 13.59 9.56 3.83
CA THR A 475 13.22 9.00 2.53
C THR A 475 14.17 7.86 2.11
N ALA A 476 15.46 7.95 2.42
CA ALA A 476 16.42 6.88 2.21
C ALA A 476 16.07 5.63 3.05
N ASN A 477 15.72 5.82 4.34
CA ASN A 477 15.24 4.73 5.18
C ASN A 477 13.93 4.12 4.64
N THR A 478 12.97 4.93 4.22
CA THR A 478 11.73 4.44 3.61
C THR A 478 12.02 3.63 2.34
N MET A 479 12.94 4.10 1.50
CA MET A 479 13.38 3.34 0.31
C MET A 479 14.03 2.02 0.68
N HIS A 480 14.86 1.99 1.72
CA HIS A 480 15.46 0.77 2.24
C HIS A 480 14.39 -0.25 2.68
N LEU A 481 13.36 0.20 3.41
CA LEU A 481 12.25 -0.66 3.83
C LEU A 481 11.47 -1.20 2.63
N LEU A 482 11.18 -0.36 1.64
CA LEU A 482 10.51 -0.78 0.40
C LEU A 482 11.27 -1.88 -0.33
N ILE A 483 12.58 -1.78 -0.42
CA ILE A 483 13.42 -2.79 -1.10
C ILE A 483 13.47 -4.08 -0.28
N LYS A 484 13.74 -3.98 1.02
CA LYS A 484 14.02 -5.16 1.86
C LYS A 484 12.78 -6.02 2.10
N TYR A 485 11.60 -5.42 2.24
CA TYR A 485 10.40 -6.12 2.69
C TYR A 485 9.32 -6.26 1.61
N GLN A 486 9.72 -6.41 0.35
CA GLN A 486 8.81 -6.48 -0.80
C GLN A 486 7.68 -7.50 -0.64
N LYS A 487 7.95 -8.68 -0.06
CA LYS A 487 6.93 -9.74 0.11
C LYS A 487 5.73 -9.26 0.93
N LEU A 488 5.97 -8.44 1.97
CA LEU A 488 4.90 -7.87 2.79
C LEU A 488 4.09 -6.83 2.01
N LEU A 489 4.77 -5.99 1.21
CA LEU A 489 4.13 -4.86 0.53
C LEU A 489 3.01 -5.29 -0.42
N TRP A 490 3.14 -6.46 -1.04
CA TRP A 490 2.15 -7.00 -1.98
C TRP A 490 1.10 -7.89 -1.33
N THR A 491 1.15 -8.06 -0.02
CA THR A 491 0.20 -8.87 0.75
C THR A 491 -0.95 -8.00 1.26
N ILE A 492 -2.19 -8.43 1.03
CA ILE A 492 -3.36 -7.78 1.64
C ILE A 492 -3.53 -8.34 3.05
N PRO A 493 -3.56 -7.49 4.10
CA PRO A 493 -3.76 -7.95 5.47
C PRO A 493 -5.03 -8.78 5.63
N LYS A 494 -4.94 -9.89 6.35
CA LYS A 494 -6.06 -10.81 6.55
C LYS A 494 -7.28 -10.14 7.19
N PHE A 495 -7.07 -9.20 8.13
CA PHE A 495 -8.18 -8.50 8.74
C PHE A 495 -8.98 -7.67 7.72
N ILE A 496 -8.32 -7.08 6.70
CA ILE A 496 -9.01 -6.36 5.61
C ILE A 496 -9.80 -7.35 4.75
N VAL A 497 -9.21 -8.48 4.36
CA VAL A 497 -9.91 -9.53 3.59
C VAL A 497 -11.14 -10.01 4.36
N ASN A 498 -11.01 -10.22 5.68
CA ASN A 498 -12.13 -10.64 6.54
C ASN A 498 -13.23 -9.56 6.63
N GLN A 499 -12.86 -8.28 6.64
CA GLN A 499 -13.84 -7.18 6.57
C GLN A 499 -14.59 -7.20 5.23
N VAL A 500 -13.90 -7.42 4.10
CA VAL A 500 -14.53 -7.57 2.78
C VAL A 500 -15.50 -8.77 2.76
N ARG A 501 -15.07 -9.93 3.30
CA ARG A 501 -15.94 -11.12 3.41
C ARG A 501 -17.20 -10.82 4.23
N LYS A 502 -17.05 -10.11 5.35
CA LYS A 502 -18.17 -9.70 6.20
C LYS A 502 -19.14 -8.76 5.47
N GLN A 503 -18.61 -7.76 4.74
CA GLN A 503 -19.42 -6.86 3.93
C GLN A 503 -20.22 -7.63 2.85
N ASN A 504 -19.56 -8.53 2.13
CA ASN A 504 -20.21 -9.33 1.10
C ASN A 504 -21.30 -10.21 1.70
N THR A 505 -21.06 -10.84 2.84
CA THR A 505 -22.07 -11.67 3.54
C THR A 505 -23.30 -10.86 3.94
N GLU A 506 -23.11 -9.66 4.49
CA GLU A 506 -24.23 -8.81 4.91
C GLU A 506 -25.00 -8.28 3.70
N ASN A 507 -24.34 -7.90 2.61
CA ASN A 507 -24.98 -7.50 1.38
C ASN A 507 -25.82 -8.64 0.78
N HIS A 508 -25.29 -9.85 0.70
CA HIS A 508 -26.06 -11.03 0.23
C HIS A 508 -27.29 -11.34 1.10
N LYS A 509 -27.20 -11.16 2.42
CA LYS A 509 -28.36 -11.33 3.31
C LYS A 509 -29.45 -10.30 2.99
N LYS A 510 -29.08 -9.06 2.67
CA LYS A 510 -30.00 -7.99 2.29
C LYS A 510 -30.69 -8.30 0.95
N ASP A 511 -29.92 -8.69 -0.06
CA ASP A 511 -30.42 -9.03 -1.38
C ASP A 511 -31.42 -10.19 -1.30
N LYS A 512 -31.11 -11.23 -0.53
CA LYS A 512 -32.03 -12.34 -0.28
C LYS A 512 -33.32 -11.87 0.43
N ARG A 513 -33.22 -10.94 1.40
CA ARG A 513 -34.40 -10.37 2.07
C ARG A 513 -35.23 -9.50 1.12
N ALA A 514 -34.58 -8.67 0.30
CA ALA A 514 -35.22 -7.83 -0.72
C ALA A 514 -35.92 -8.71 -1.78
N MET A 515 -35.25 -9.72 -2.30
CA MET A 515 -35.79 -10.70 -3.24
C MET A 515 -37.01 -11.43 -2.64
N LYS A 516 -36.90 -11.89 -1.38
CA LYS A 516 -38.03 -12.54 -0.69
C LYS A 516 -39.20 -11.62 -0.48
N LYS A 517 -38.98 -10.31 -0.21
CA LYS A 517 -40.04 -9.29 -0.13
C LYS A 517 -40.67 -9.07 -1.50
N LEU A 518 -39.89 -8.98 -2.57
CA LEU A 518 -40.35 -8.82 -3.94
C LEU A 518 -41.18 -10.02 -4.39
N LEU A 519 -40.69 -11.24 -4.15
CA LEU A 519 -41.38 -12.48 -4.45
C LEU A 519 -42.71 -12.61 -3.68
N LYS A 520 -42.73 -12.20 -2.39
CA LYS A 520 -43.97 -12.14 -1.63
C LYS A 520 -44.96 -11.12 -2.22
N LYS A 521 -44.48 -9.95 -2.67
CA LYS A 521 -45.30 -8.95 -3.33
C LYS A 521 -45.84 -9.47 -4.68
N MET A 522 -45.00 -10.11 -5.49
CA MET A 522 -45.41 -10.72 -6.75
C MET A 522 -46.32 -11.94 -6.54
N ALA A 523 -46.15 -12.71 -5.46
CA ALA A 523 -47.04 -13.83 -5.12
C ALA A 523 -48.41 -13.33 -4.64
N TYR A 524 -48.50 -12.18 -3.95
CA TYR A 524 -49.76 -11.56 -3.59
C TYR A 524 -50.56 -11.10 -4.82
N ASP A 525 -49.86 -10.64 -5.86
CA ASP A 525 -50.49 -10.28 -7.16
C ASP A 525 -50.81 -11.51 -8.03
N ARG A 526 -50.30 -12.71 -7.68
CA ARG A 526 -50.40 -13.96 -8.48
C ARG A 526 -51.30 -15.03 -7.86
N GLU A 527 -52.08 -14.72 -6.85
CA GLU A 527 -53.00 -15.67 -6.17
C GLU A 527 -54.17 -16.12 -7.06
N LYS A 528 -54.00 -16.15 -8.40
CA LYS A 528 -55.03 -16.59 -9.33
C LYS A 528 -54.61 -17.68 -10.32
N TYR A 529 -53.41 -18.22 -10.30
CA TYR A 529 -53.02 -19.37 -11.16
C TYR A 529 -51.97 -20.31 -10.53
N GLU A 530 -52.45 -21.48 -10.23
CA GLU A 530 -51.90 -22.83 -10.11
C GLU A 530 -50.47 -23.09 -9.64
N LYS A 531 -50.44 -23.97 -8.62
CA LYS A 531 -49.31 -24.78 -8.14
C LYS A 531 -48.76 -25.67 -9.25
N GLN A 532 -47.46 -25.54 -9.52
CA GLN A 532 -46.64 -26.67 -10.00
C GLN A 532 -45.31 -26.67 -9.26
N ASP A 533 -45.13 -27.74 -8.49
CA ASP A 533 -43.88 -28.14 -7.86
C ASP A 533 -42.77 -28.28 -8.90
N LYS A 534 -41.68 -27.54 -8.72
CA LYS A 534 -40.36 -27.96 -9.20
C LYS A 534 -39.43 -28.04 -8.00
N SER A 535 -39.32 -29.25 -7.48
CA SER A 535 -38.22 -29.67 -6.65
C SER A 535 -36.94 -29.59 -7.51
N THR A 536 -36.10 -28.59 -7.24
CA THR A 536 -34.71 -28.63 -7.68
C THR A 536 -34.00 -29.63 -6.78
N ASN A 537 -33.62 -30.75 -7.35
CA ASN A 537 -32.72 -31.71 -6.73
C ASN A 537 -31.39 -31.01 -6.44
N ASP A 538 -31.20 -30.54 -5.23
CA ASP A 538 -29.88 -30.44 -4.62
C ASP A 538 -29.43 -31.88 -4.39
N ALA A 539 -28.61 -32.40 -5.32
CA ALA A 539 -27.93 -33.66 -5.10
C ALA A 539 -27.06 -33.50 -3.86
N ASP A 540 -27.40 -34.22 -2.80
CA ASP A 540 -26.62 -34.36 -1.57
C ASP A 540 -25.16 -34.59 -1.92
N VAL A 541 -24.33 -33.54 -1.82
CA VAL A 541 -22.88 -33.68 -1.84
C VAL A 541 -22.50 -34.27 -0.47
N PRO A 542 -21.83 -35.42 -0.40
CA PRO A 542 -21.42 -36.02 0.88
C PRO A 542 -20.67 -34.99 1.72
N GLN A 543 -20.94 -34.96 3.04
CA GLN A 543 -20.24 -34.05 3.93
C GLN A 543 -18.71 -34.21 3.78
N GLY A 544 -17.99 -33.11 3.57
CA GLY A 544 -16.53 -33.11 3.45
C GLY A 544 -15.99 -33.36 2.03
N VAL A 545 -16.82 -33.25 1.00
CA VAL A 545 -16.39 -33.32 -0.41
C VAL A 545 -16.67 -31.99 -1.09
N ILE A 546 -15.72 -31.49 -1.87
CA ILE A 546 -15.90 -30.31 -2.74
C ILE A 546 -15.86 -30.75 -4.21
N ARG A 547 -16.59 -30.04 -5.05
CA ARG A 547 -16.50 -30.18 -6.50
C ARG A 547 -15.63 -29.08 -7.06
N VAL A 548 -14.53 -29.46 -7.73
CA VAL A 548 -13.63 -28.54 -8.41
C VAL A 548 -13.88 -28.62 -9.91
N GLN A 549 -14.02 -27.47 -10.53
CA GLN A 549 -14.23 -27.31 -11.98
C GLN A 549 -12.95 -26.85 -12.67
N ALA A 550 -12.68 -27.36 -13.85
CA ALA A 550 -11.51 -27.01 -14.67
C ALA A 550 -11.90 -26.98 -16.16
N PRO A 551 -12.66 -25.95 -16.60
CA PRO A 551 -13.29 -25.93 -17.94
C PRO A 551 -12.30 -26.01 -19.09
N HIS A 552 -11.04 -25.69 -18.89
CA HIS A 552 -9.99 -25.67 -19.93
C HIS A 552 -9.04 -26.88 -19.86
N LEU A 553 -9.26 -27.81 -18.93
CA LEU A 553 -8.47 -29.04 -18.82
C LEU A 553 -9.23 -30.25 -19.37
N SER A 554 -8.50 -31.32 -19.68
CA SER A 554 -9.08 -32.58 -20.19
C SER A 554 -10.12 -33.14 -19.22
N LYS A 555 -9.89 -33.03 -17.92
CA LYS A 555 -10.88 -33.36 -16.89
C LYS A 555 -11.58 -32.10 -16.41
N VAL A 556 -12.80 -31.89 -16.88
CA VAL A 556 -13.58 -30.69 -16.65
C VAL A 556 -14.05 -30.52 -15.21
N SER A 557 -14.23 -31.62 -14.45
CA SER A 557 -14.71 -31.57 -13.06
C SER A 557 -14.25 -32.79 -12.26
N MET A 558 -13.97 -32.60 -10.97
CA MET A 558 -13.61 -33.65 -10.02
C MET A 558 -14.20 -33.39 -8.65
N ALA A 559 -14.75 -34.43 -8.03
CA ALA A 559 -15.10 -34.43 -6.62
C ALA A 559 -13.86 -34.78 -5.78
N ILE A 560 -13.52 -33.96 -4.80
CA ILE A 560 -12.32 -34.11 -3.97
C ILE A 560 -12.71 -34.14 -2.51
N GLN A 561 -12.25 -35.16 -1.79
CA GLN A 561 -12.42 -35.29 -0.34
C GLN A 561 -11.56 -34.25 0.37
N LEU A 562 -12.16 -33.48 1.25
CA LEU A 562 -11.46 -32.55 2.14
C LEU A 562 -10.80 -33.30 3.29
N THR A 563 -9.48 -33.23 3.37
CA THR A 563 -8.68 -33.71 4.48
C THR A 563 -8.00 -32.55 5.19
N GLU A 564 -7.49 -32.76 6.40
CA GLU A 564 -6.76 -31.72 7.15
C GLU A 564 -5.50 -31.22 6.41
N GLU A 565 -4.91 -32.08 5.58
CA GLU A 565 -3.63 -31.80 4.91
C GLU A 565 -3.79 -31.34 3.46
N LEU A 566 -5.00 -31.44 2.90
CA LEU A 566 -5.23 -31.11 1.48
C LEU A 566 -4.99 -29.64 1.20
N LYS A 567 -4.01 -29.35 0.33
CA LYS A 567 -3.68 -28.00 -0.10
C LYS A 567 -4.19 -27.72 -1.53
N ALA A 568 -4.24 -26.43 -1.88
CA ALA A 568 -4.57 -25.98 -3.24
C ALA A 568 -3.61 -26.57 -4.28
N SER A 569 -2.32 -26.67 -3.97
CA SER A 569 -1.31 -27.34 -4.80
C SER A 569 -1.61 -28.81 -5.09
N ASP A 570 -2.16 -29.54 -4.10
CA ASP A 570 -2.52 -30.96 -4.26
C ASP A 570 -3.73 -31.13 -5.18
N VAL A 571 -4.69 -30.20 -5.08
CA VAL A 571 -5.84 -30.15 -5.98
C VAL A 571 -5.38 -29.93 -7.41
N LEU A 572 -4.52 -28.93 -7.66
CA LEU A 572 -3.94 -28.66 -8.97
C LEU A 572 -3.16 -29.86 -9.52
N ALA A 573 -2.32 -30.48 -8.69
CA ALA A 573 -1.53 -31.66 -9.09
C ALA A 573 -2.41 -32.83 -9.54
N ARG A 574 -3.56 -33.07 -8.90
CA ARG A 574 -4.50 -34.12 -9.30
C ARG A 574 -5.12 -33.89 -10.66
N PHE A 575 -5.39 -32.64 -11.05
CA PHE A 575 -5.88 -32.31 -12.39
C PHE A 575 -4.75 -32.40 -13.42
N LEU A 576 -3.58 -31.85 -13.13
CA LEU A 576 -2.45 -31.82 -14.06
C LEU A 576 -1.87 -33.23 -14.32
N SER A 577 -1.93 -34.15 -13.33
CA SER A 577 -1.49 -35.53 -13.52
C SER A 577 -2.34 -36.36 -14.49
N GLN A 578 -3.54 -35.88 -14.80
CA GLN A 578 -4.46 -36.54 -15.73
C GLN A 578 -4.39 -35.95 -17.16
N GLU A 579 -3.58 -34.93 -17.38
CA GLU A 579 -3.25 -34.34 -18.68
C GLU A 579 -2.21 -35.21 -19.39
N SER A 580 -2.58 -36.43 -19.81
CA SER A 580 -1.72 -37.32 -20.59
C SER A 580 -2.14 -37.29 -22.07
N GLY A 581 -1.41 -36.53 -22.90
CA GLY A 581 -1.61 -36.55 -24.34
C GLY A 581 -1.05 -35.30 -25.04
N VAL A 582 -0.60 -35.45 -26.26
CA VAL A 582 0.14 -34.60 -27.19
C VAL A 582 -0.38 -33.13 -27.41
N ALA A 583 -1.40 -32.69 -26.71
CA ALA A 583 -1.82 -31.29 -26.69
C ALA A 583 -1.00 -30.55 -25.65
N GLN A 584 -0.35 -29.49 -26.06
CA GLN A 584 0.52 -28.57 -25.28
C GLN A 584 0.15 -28.54 -23.79
N THR A 585 0.97 -29.22 -23.00
CA THR A 585 0.86 -29.26 -21.55
C THR A 585 0.87 -27.85 -21.01
N LEU A 586 -0.26 -27.40 -20.49
CA LEU A 586 -0.32 -26.23 -19.60
C LEU A 586 0.65 -26.50 -18.45
N LYS A 587 1.70 -25.69 -18.38
CA LYS A 587 2.76 -25.88 -17.37
C LYS A 587 2.23 -25.51 -15.99
N LYS A 588 2.70 -26.22 -14.98
CA LYS A 588 2.55 -25.79 -13.60
C LYS A 588 3.02 -24.32 -13.50
N GLY A 589 2.13 -23.42 -13.08
CA GLY A 589 2.36 -21.97 -13.04
C GLY A 589 1.56 -21.16 -14.06
N GLU A 590 0.87 -21.81 -15.01
CA GLU A 590 -0.03 -21.14 -15.96
C GLU A 590 -1.50 -21.19 -15.52
N VAL A 591 -1.87 -22.15 -14.65
CA VAL A 591 -3.22 -22.32 -14.09
C VAL A 591 -3.19 -22.29 -12.58
N PHE A 592 -4.24 -21.75 -12.00
CA PHE A 592 -4.40 -21.56 -10.56
C PHE A 592 -5.79 -21.97 -10.11
N LEU A 593 -5.90 -22.36 -8.85
CA LEU A 593 -7.19 -22.62 -8.20
C LEU A 593 -7.77 -21.32 -7.68
N TYR A 594 -9.04 -21.10 -7.96
CA TYR A 594 -9.79 -19.93 -7.54
C TYR A 594 -10.94 -20.31 -6.60
N GLU A 595 -11.15 -19.48 -5.62
CA GLU A 595 -12.33 -19.40 -4.78
C GLU A 595 -13.28 -18.35 -5.39
N ILE A 596 -14.50 -18.73 -5.75
CA ILE A 596 -15.46 -17.86 -6.43
C ILE A 596 -16.79 -17.87 -5.69
N GLY A 597 -17.34 -16.70 -5.41
CA GLY A 597 -18.65 -16.56 -4.80
C GLY A 597 -18.69 -16.81 -3.29
N GLY A 598 -19.87 -17.02 -2.74
CA GLY A 598 -20.08 -17.10 -1.30
C GLY A 598 -19.88 -15.73 -0.63
N ASN A 599 -18.80 -15.59 0.15
CA ASN A 599 -18.46 -14.35 0.85
C ASN A 599 -17.30 -13.57 0.22
N ILE A 600 -16.84 -13.98 -0.96
CA ILE A 600 -15.83 -13.29 -1.78
C ILE A 600 -16.31 -13.30 -3.23
N GLY A 601 -15.97 -12.27 -4.01
CA GLY A 601 -16.31 -12.29 -5.43
C GLY A 601 -15.48 -13.33 -6.18
N GLU A 602 -14.17 -13.11 -6.21
CA GLU A 602 -13.19 -14.04 -6.79
C GLU A 602 -11.85 -13.83 -6.11
N ARG A 603 -11.16 -14.94 -5.81
CA ARG A 603 -9.82 -14.93 -5.23
C ARG A 603 -8.97 -16.05 -5.80
N CYS A 604 -7.78 -15.71 -6.33
CA CYS A 604 -6.74 -16.66 -6.68
C CYS A 604 -6.07 -17.20 -5.40
N LEU A 605 -5.95 -18.51 -5.28
CA LEU A 605 -5.37 -19.15 -4.11
C LEU A 605 -3.87 -19.37 -4.28
N ASP A 606 -3.12 -19.23 -3.19
CA ASP A 606 -1.74 -19.69 -3.15
C ASP A 606 -1.66 -21.21 -2.95
N ASP A 607 -0.51 -21.78 -3.32
CA ASP A 607 -0.28 -23.23 -3.28
C ASP A 607 -0.40 -23.85 -1.87
N ASP A 608 -0.12 -23.05 -0.83
CA ASP A 608 -0.10 -23.49 0.57
C ASP A 608 -1.45 -23.37 1.27
N THR A 609 -2.50 -22.93 0.57
CA THR A 609 -3.86 -22.83 1.13
C THR A 609 -4.43 -24.19 1.50
N TYR A 610 -4.83 -24.38 2.75
CA TYR A 610 -5.52 -25.59 3.22
C TYR A 610 -7.01 -25.53 2.86
N MET A 611 -7.45 -26.46 2.04
CA MET A 611 -8.79 -26.42 1.45
C MET A 611 -9.90 -26.62 2.47
N LYS A 612 -9.67 -27.41 3.53
CA LYS A 612 -10.66 -27.64 4.58
C LYS A 612 -10.90 -26.38 5.41
N ASP A 613 -9.82 -25.70 5.83
CA ASP A 613 -9.91 -24.44 6.59
C ASP A 613 -10.60 -23.36 5.77
N LEU A 614 -10.28 -23.25 4.47
CA LEU A 614 -10.90 -22.29 3.58
C LEU A 614 -12.38 -22.62 3.31
N TYR A 615 -12.74 -23.90 3.15
CA TYR A 615 -14.12 -24.33 3.01
C TYR A 615 -14.97 -23.98 4.24
N GLN A 616 -14.42 -24.11 5.44
CA GLN A 616 -15.10 -23.69 6.68
C GLN A 616 -15.36 -22.17 6.70
N LEU A 617 -14.41 -21.38 6.18
CA LEU A 617 -14.54 -19.93 6.08
C LEU A 617 -15.55 -19.51 5.00
N ASN A 618 -15.63 -20.23 3.88
CA ASN A 618 -16.51 -19.94 2.75
C ASN A 618 -17.16 -21.21 2.18
N PRO A 619 -18.16 -21.79 2.87
CA PRO A 619 -18.79 -23.05 2.46
C PRO A 619 -19.61 -22.96 1.18
N ASN A 620 -19.99 -21.75 0.75
CA ASN A 620 -20.78 -21.52 -0.45
C ASN A 620 -19.92 -21.10 -1.66
N ALA A 621 -18.61 -21.27 -1.60
CA ALA A 621 -17.72 -20.96 -2.71
C ALA A 621 -17.79 -22.06 -3.77
N GLU A 622 -17.61 -21.64 -5.01
CA GLU A 622 -17.28 -22.49 -6.15
C GLU A 622 -15.76 -22.55 -6.32
N TRP A 623 -15.25 -23.72 -6.68
CA TRP A 623 -13.83 -23.97 -6.84
C TRP A 623 -13.50 -24.17 -8.31
N VAL A 624 -12.72 -23.28 -8.89
CA VAL A 624 -12.46 -23.29 -10.35
C VAL A 624 -10.97 -23.18 -10.64
N ILE A 625 -10.46 -24.06 -11.50
CA ILE A 625 -9.10 -23.97 -12.02
C ILE A 625 -9.14 -23.22 -13.35
N LYS A 626 -8.39 -22.13 -13.44
CA LYS A 626 -8.26 -21.31 -14.65
C LYS A 626 -6.92 -20.58 -14.70
N SER A 627 -6.57 -20.07 -15.88
CA SER A 627 -5.40 -19.20 -16.06
C SER A 627 -5.62 -17.85 -15.40
N LYS A 628 -4.55 -17.24 -14.91
CA LYS A 628 -4.63 -15.86 -14.41
C LYS A 628 -4.87 -14.94 -15.61
N PRO A 629 -5.83 -13.99 -15.54
CA PRO A 629 -5.97 -12.99 -16.61
C PRO A 629 -4.66 -12.21 -16.76
N LEU A 630 -4.27 -11.99 -18.01
CA LEU A 630 -3.06 -11.25 -18.40
C LEU A 630 -3.12 -9.80 -17.93
#